data_ec8b958b6c62f6467f2c013a5190f84a
#
_entry.id   ec8b958b6c62f6467f2c013a5190f84a
#
_cell.length_a   1.000
_cell.length_b   1.000
_cell.length_c   1.000
_cell.angle_alpha   90.00
_cell.angle_beta   90.00
_cell.angle_gamma   90.00
#
_symmetry.space_group_name_H-M   'P 1'
#
loop_
_entity.id
_entity.type
_entity.pdbx_description
1 polymer ?
#
loop_
_entity_poly.entity_id
_entity_poly.type
_entity_poly.pdbx_seq_one_letter_code
_entity_poly.pdbx_strand_id
1 'polypeptide(L)'
;ASGNSISLSNNQIDITKLQSEIIGGIPSSNSIGIETLDSLGGSTSLEYLVKASDPLPKKVRRIFKTSELIKAGTSDSIRIKLWEGDIESPITDNRYIGPFLIEGSRLEDNTMIPIGSDIVCDFEILDSGNIIINAEIPAVRQDFSSGQNLYASQEGQFDFSSASELLEDRTRNT
;
A
#
# COMPACT_ATOMS: atom_id res chain seq x y z
N ALA A 1 -2.99 -51.02 8.25
CA ALA A 1 -1.94 -50.48 7.38
C ALA A 1 -2.43 -49.29 6.56
N SER A 2 -3.64 -49.26 6.08
CA SER A 2 -4.20 -48.14 5.32
C SER A 2 -4.46 -46.88 6.20
N GLY A 3 -4.72 -47.04 7.50
CA GLY A 3 -4.90 -45.94 8.42
C GLY A 3 -3.61 -45.14 8.73
N ASN A 4 -2.48 -45.82 8.72
CA ASN A 4 -1.17 -45.14 8.96
C ASN A 4 -0.74 -44.28 7.80
N SER A 5 -1.03 -44.65 6.56
CA SER A 5 -0.69 -43.84 5.39
C SER A 5 -1.55 -42.58 5.27
N ILE A 6 -2.82 -42.63 5.70
CA ILE A 6 -3.72 -41.45 5.74
C ILE A 6 -3.25 -40.46 6.81
N SER A 7 -2.84 -40.93 7.98
CA SER A 7 -2.35 -40.07 9.05
C SER A 7 -1.01 -39.39 8.70
N LEU A 8 -0.13 -40.07 7.96
CA LEU A 8 1.12 -39.50 7.46
C LEU A 8 0.90 -38.38 6.42
N SER A 9 -0.08 -38.54 5.52
CA SER A 9 -0.39 -37.50 4.54
C SER A 9 -1.04 -36.27 5.20
N ASN A 10 -1.85 -36.43 6.22
CA ASN A 10 -2.41 -35.34 6.99
C ASN A 10 -1.30 -34.57 7.75
N ASN A 11 -0.34 -35.27 8.32
CA ASN A 11 0.81 -34.63 8.99
C ASN A 11 1.66 -33.83 8.01
N GLN A 12 1.86 -34.30 6.78
CA GLN A 12 2.59 -33.55 5.76
C GLN A 12 1.86 -32.28 5.34
N ILE A 13 0.54 -32.30 5.23
CA ILE A 13 -0.25 -31.11 4.92
C ILE A 13 -0.14 -30.07 6.04
N ASP A 14 -0.21 -30.49 7.28
CA ASP A 14 -0.10 -29.61 8.44
C ASP A 14 1.28 -28.98 8.56
N ILE A 15 2.35 -29.75 8.31
CA ILE A 15 3.74 -29.24 8.31
C ILE A 15 3.94 -28.23 7.18
N THR A 16 3.42 -28.47 5.99
CA THR A 16 3.51 -27.56 4.86
C THR A 16 2.76 -26.25 5.14
N LYS A 17 1.61 -26.32 5.77
CA LYS A 17 0.81 -25.16 6.18
C LYS A 17 1.55 -24.35 7.25
N LEU A 18 2.13 -24.98 8.26
CA LEU A 18 2.95 -24.33 9.27
C LEU A 18 4.19 -23.67 8.66
N GLN A 19 4.87 -24.32 7.72
CA GLN A 19 6.01 -23.75 7.03
C GLN A 19 5.65 -22.56 6.16
N SER A 20 4.50 -22.58 5.47
CA SER A 20 4.04 -21.43 4.70
C SER A 20 3.61 -20.26 5.59
N GLU A 21 3.06 -20.51 6.78
CA GLU A 21 2.79 -19.48 7.78
C GLU A 21 4.07 -18.86 8.35
N ILE A 22 5.12 -19.67 8.56
CA ILE A 22 6.41 -19.20 9.08
C ILE A 22 7.23 -18.49 8.00
N ILE A 23 7.24 -18.99 6.76
CA ILE A 23 8.08 -18.48 5.67
C ILE A 23 7.40 -17.37 4.87
N GLY A 24 6.08 -17.48 4.67
CA GLY A 24 5.31 -16.58 3.80
C GLY A 24 4.42 -15.58 4.52
N GLY A 25 4.41 -15.58 5.87
CA GLY A 25 3.38 -14.86 6.57
C GLY A 25 3.86 -14.09 7.79
N ILE A 26 4.62 -13.01 7.57
CA ILE A 26 4.80 -12.03 8.64
C ILE A 26 3.50 -11.24 8.75
N PRO A 27 2.83 -11.24 9.92
CA PRO A 27 1.59 -10.49 10.07
C PRO A 27 1.84 -8.99 9.97
N SER A 28 0.96 -8.27 9.28
CA SER A 28 1.00 -6.82 9.25
C SER A 28 0.74 -6.26 10.65
N SER A 29 1.59 -5.35 11.10
CA SER A 29 1.44 -4.71 12.41
C SER A 29 0.21 -3.80 12.46
N ASN A 30 -0.12 -3.15 11.35
CA ASN A 30 -1.20 -2.19 11.25
C ASN A 30 -1.99 -2.39 9.96
N SER A 31 -3.19 -1.86 9.93
CA SER A 31 -3.98 -1.76 8.71
C SER A 31 -3.42 -0.66 7.80
N ILE A 32 -3.49 -0.86 6.50
CA ILE A 32 -3.09 0.11 5.48
C ILE A 32 -4.27 0.34 4.56
N GLY A 33 -4.66 1.59 4.41
CA GLY A 33 -5.79 1.97 3.59
C GLY A 33 -5.49 3.11 2.64
N ILE A 34 -6.33 3.23 1.64
CA ILE A 34 -6.35 4.32 0.68
C ILE A 34 -7.50 5.25 1.04
N GLU A 35 -7.21 6.55 1.00
CA GLU A 35 -8.25 7.57 1.14
C GLU A 35 -9.07 7.63 -0.15
N THR A 36 -10.36 7.38 -0.03
CA THR A 36 -11.33 7.46 -1.13
C THR A 36 -12.41 8.47 -0.83
N LEU A 37 -12.91 9.12 -1.87
CA LEU A 37 -14.08 10.00 -1.77
C LEU A 37 -15.34 9.19 -1.98
N ASP A 38 -16.34 9.42 -1.14
CA ASP A 38 -17.68 8.90 -1.38
C ASP A 38 -18.21 9.40 -2.72
N SER A 39 -18.90 8.52 -3.44
CA SER A 39 -19.51 8.83 -4.73
C SER A 39 -20.49 10.02 -4.69
N LEU A 40 -21.01 10.34 -3.51
CA LEU A 40 -21.88 11.48 -3.27
C LEU A 40 -21.11 12.77 -2.93
N GLY A 41 -19.77 12.72 -2.89
CA GLY A 41 -18.90 13.89 -2.77
C GLY A 41 -18.82 14.52 -1.39
N GLY A 42 -19.30 13.85 -0.36
CA GLY A 42 -19.41 14.45 0.98
C GLY A 42 -18.37 14.04 2.01
N SER A 43 -17.87 12.83 1.95
CA SER A 43 -16.96 12.32 2.98
C SER A 43 -15.84 11.48 2.40
N THR A 44 -14.69 11.53 3.05
CA THR A 44 -13.58 10.63 2.78
C THR A 44 -13.70 9.40 3.66
N SER A 45 -13.31 8.25 3.12
CA SER A 45 -13.25 6.98 3.83
C SER A 45 -11.94 6.27 3.54
N LEU A 46 -11.59 5.31 4.38
CA LEU A 46 -10.46 4.43 4.14
C LEU A 46 -10.94 3.14 3.49
N GLU A 47 -10.41 2.84 2.31
CA GLU A 47 -10.52 1.52 1.71
C GLU A 47 -9.26 0.73 2.05
N TYR A 48 -9.42 -0.33 2.84
CA TYR A 48 -8.28 -1.09 3.32
C TYR A 48 -7.71 -2.03 2.26
N LEU A 49 -6.39 -1.95 2.07
CA LEU A 49 -5.61 -2.90 1.28
C LEU A 49 -5.18 -4.08 2.14
N VAL A 50 -4.79 -3.80 3.37
CA VAL A 50 -4.31 -4.75 4.37
C VAL A 50 -4.96 -4.42 5.69
N LYS A 51 -5.46 -5.42 6.38
CA LYS A 51 -5.88 -5.30 7.78
C LYS A 51 -4.74 -5.73 8.71
N ALA A 52 -4.72 -5.19 9.91
CA ALA A 52 -3.80 -5.65 10.94
C ALA A 52 -3.89 -7.17 11.10
N SER A 53 -2.77 -7.82 11.22
CA SER A 53 -2.60 -9.29 11.28
C SER A 53 -2.74 -10.05 9.95
N ASP A 54 -3.08 -9.38 8.84
CA ASP A 54 -3.03 -10.02 7.53
C ASP A 54 -1.59 -10.46 7.21
N PRO A 55 -1.39 -11.62 6.57
CA PRO A 55 -0.06 -12.09 6.21
C PRO A 55 0.56 -11.24 5.10
N LEU A 56 1.83 -10.90 5.27
CA LEU A 56 2.65 -10.21 4.27
C LEU A 56 3.69 -11.18 3.68
N PRO A 57 4.07 -11.06 2.41
CA PRO A 57 3.64 -10.04 1.45
C PRO A 57 2.20 -10.23 0.97
N LYS A 58 1.55 -9.13 0.61
CA LYS A 58 0.18 -9.14 0.10
C LYS A 58 0.09 -8.31 -1.17
N LYS A 59 -0.59 -8.85 -2.18
CA LYS A 59 -0.89 -8.16 -3.44
C LYS A 59 -2.38 -7.87 -3.52
N VAL A 60 -2.70 -6.64 -3.88
CA VAL A 60 -4.09 -6.18 -3.98
C VAL A 60 -4.24 -5.34 -5.24
N ARG A 61 -5.26 -5.61 -6.03
CA ARG A 61 -5.64 -4.78 -7.18
C ARG A 61 -6.86 -3.96 -6.86
N ARG A 62 -6.83 -2.68 -7.23
CA ARG A 62 -7.97 -1.76 -7.14
C ARG A 62 -8.08 -0.95 -8.43
N ILE A 63 -9.31 -0.63 -8.81
CA ILE A 63 -9.59 0.22 -9.97
C ILE A 63 -10.26 1.48 -9.46
N PHE A 64 -9.66 2.62 -9.78
CA PHE A 64 -10.19 3.94 -9.46
C PHE A 64 -10.60 4.66 -10.74
N LYS A 65 -11.43 5.67 -10.60
CA LYS A 65 -11.78 6.56 -11.68
C LYS A 65 -11.25 7.96 -11.41
N THR A 66 -10.74 8.58 -12.46
CA THR A 66 -10.26 9.95 -12.35
C THR A 66 -11.42 10.92 -12.15
N SER A 67 -11.29 11.83 -11.21
CA SER A 67 -12.24 12.91 -10.97
C SER A 67 -11.89 14.18 -11.72
N GLU A 68 -10.69 14.28 -12.24
CA GLU A 68 -10.16 15.46 -12.92
C GLU A 68 -9.51 15.08 -14.25
N LEU A 69 -9.46 16.05 -15.16
CA LEU A 69 -8.73 15.97 -16.41
C LEU A 69 -7.23 16.20 -16.13
N ILE A 70 -6.37 15.33 -16.62
CA ILE A 70 -4.91 15.47 -16.50
C ILE A 70 -4.31 15.66 -17.88
N LYS A 71 -3.63 16.77 -18.10
CA LYS A 71 -2.95 17.10 -19.37
C LYS A 71 -1.46 16.84 -19.29
N ALA A 72 -0.92 16.32 -20.39
CA ALA A 72 0.53 16.15 -20.52
C ALA A 72 1.27 17.48 -20.40
N GLY A 73 2.41 17.45 -19.74
CA GLY A 73 3.26 18.63 -19.58
C GLY A 73 2.77 19.67 -18.59
N THR A 74 1.69 19.39 -17.85
CA THR A 74 1.15 20.28 -16.84
C THR A 74 1.54 19.82 -15.42
N SER A 75 1.26 20.68 -14.44
CA SER A 75 1.40 20.35 -13.03
C SER A 75 0.21 19.57 -12.45
N ASP A 76 -0.79 19.24 -13.27
CA ASP A 76 -1.92 18.43 -12.86
C ASP A 76 -1.43 17.07 -12.33
N SER A 77 -2.06 16.56 -11.28
CA SER A 77 -1.69 15.27 -10.72
C SER A 77 -2.88 14.56 -10.12
N ILE A 78 -2.87 13.24 -10.25
CA ILE A 78 -3.75 12.35 -9.51
C ILE A 78 -2.99 11.92 -8.26
N ARG A 79 -3.63 12.02 -7.10
CA ARG A 79 -3.05 11.64 -5.81
C ARG A 79 -3.83 10.50 -5.20
N ILE A 80 -3.14 9.40 -4.96
CA ILE A 80 -3.67 8.28 -4.18
C ILE A 80 -2.98 8.34 -2.83
N LYS A 81 -3.72 8.74 -1.79
CA LYS A 81 -3.18 8.91 -0.45
C LYS A 81 -3.29 7.62 0.33
N LEU A 82 -2.18 7.19 0.91
CA LEU A 82 -2.10 5.99 1.74
C LEU A 82 -1.95 6.38 3.20
N TRP A 83 -2.68 5.68 4.05
CA TRP A 83 -2.72 5.87 5.49
C TRP A 83 -2.52 4.53 6.20
N GLU A 84 -1.88 4.58 7.37
CA GLU A 84 -1.68 3.43 8.24
C GLU A 84 -2.43 3.64 9.55
N GLY A 85 -3.33 2.73 9.87
CA GLY A 85 -4.17 2.76 11.06
C GLY A 85 -5.61 2.35 10.77
N ASP A 86 -6.42 2.31 11.80
CA ASP A 86 -7.81 1.87 11.76
C ASP A 86 -8.82 2.98 12.09
N ILE A 87 -8.39 4.24 12.12
CA ILE A 87 -9.25 5.37 12.46
C ILE A 87 -9.99 5.81 11.20
N GLU A 88 -11.29 5.59 11.18
CA GLU A 88 -12.12 5.93 10.03
C GLU A 88 -12.51 7.41 10.00
N SER A 89 -12.57 8.05 11.17
CA SER A 89 -12.93 9.47 11.24
C SER A 89 -12.37 10.14 12.51
N PRO A 90 -11.57 11.18 12.37
CA PRO A 90 -10.99 11.66 11.10
C PRO A 90 -9.83 10.78 10.60
N ILE A 91 -9.75 10.63 9.30
CA ILE A 91 -8.67 9.84 8.65
C ILE A 91 -7.28 10.40 9.01
N THR A 92 -7.18 11.70 9.20
CA THR A 92 -5.95 12.41 9.54
C THR A 92 -5.36 12.04 10.91
N ASP A 93 -6.10 11.31 11.74
CA ASP A 93 -5.56 10.77 13.00
C ASP A 93 -4.73 9.49 12.79
N ASN A 94 -4.75 8.93 11.58
CA ASN A 94 -3.85 7.85 11.20
C ASN A 94 -2.47 8.38 10.80
N ARG A 95 -1.49 7.49 10.69
CA ARG A 95 -0.18 7.85 10.15
C ARG A 95 -0.24 7.98 8.64
N TYR A 96 0.16 9.13 8.13
CA TYR A 96 0.27 9.36 6.68
C TYR A 96 1.50 8.64 6.13
N ILE A 97 1.28 7.68 5.22
CA ILE A 97 2.37 6.98 4.54
C ILE A 97 2.95 7.85 3.43
N GLY A 98 2.10 8.46 2.66
CA GLY A 98 2.48 9.32 1.55
C GLY A 98 1.51 9.22 0.38
N PRO A 99 1.65 10.11 -0.63
CA PRO A 99 0.88 10.01 -1.84
C PRO A 99 1.60 9.16 -2.88
N PHE A 100 0.86 8.36 -3.61
CA PHE A 100 1.25 7.90 -4.93
C PHE A 100 0.77 8.93 -5.95
N LEU A 101 1.68 9.49 -6.75
CA LEU A 101 1.40 10.56 -7.68
C LEU A 101 1.47 10.09 -9.13
N ILE A 102 0.45 10.43 -9.91
CA ILE A 102 0.47 10.36 -11.36
C ILE A 102 0.43 11.79 -11.87
N GLU A 103 1.54 12.26 -12.38
CA GLU A 103 1.73 13.66 -12.76
C GLU A 103 1.59 13.84 -14.27
N GLY A 104 0.95 14.94 -14.69
CA GLY A 104 0.84 15.31 -16.09
C GLY A 104 2.19 15.46 -16.79
N SER A 105 3.23 15.87 -16.04
CA SER A 105 4.60 15.97 -16.55
C SER A 105 5.20 14.63 -16.99
N ARG A 106 4.66 13.52 -16.52
CA ARG A 106 5.10 12.16 -16.86
C ARG A 106 4.30 11.54 -18.00
N LEU A 107 3.24 12.20 -18.47
CA LEU A 107 2.47 11.75 -19.62
C LEU A 107 3.25 12.00 -20.92
N GLU A 108 3.07 11.12 -21.89
CA GLU A 108 3.59 11.32 -23.23
C GLU A 108 3.00 12.60 -23.86
N ASP A 109 3.78 13.26 -24.67
CA ASP A 109 3.41 14.52 -25.29
C ASP A 109 2.06 14.41 -26.05
N ASN A 110 1.26 15.45 -25.93
CA ASN A 110 -0.06 15.56 -26.56
C ASN A 110 -1.10 14.55 -26.09
N THR A 111 -0.87 13.88 -24.95
CA THR A 111 -1.86 13.00 -24.34
C THR A 111 -2.62 13.72 -23.24
N MET A 112 -3.80 13.22 -22.92
CA MET A 112 -4.58 13.65 -21.77
C MET A 112 -5.33 12.47 -21.18
N ILE A 113 -5.52 12.48 -19.88
CA ILE A 113 -6.36 11.51 -19.18
C ILE A 113 -7.73 12.16 -18.98
N PRO A 114 -8.78 11.70 -19.68
CA PRO A 114 -10.12 12.26 -19.50
C PRO A 114 -10.69 11.98 -18.11
N ILE A 115 -11.61 12.82 -17.66
CA ILE A 115 -12.39 12.56 -16.44
C ILE A 115 -13.13 11.23 -16.59
N GLY A 116 -13.17 10.44 -15.52
CA GLY A 116 -13.82 9.13 -15.50
C GLY A 116 -13.00 7.99 -16.10
N SER A 117 -11.73 8.24 -16.45
CA SER A 117 -10.82 7.20 -16.92
C SER A 117 -10.51 6.20 -15.81
N ASP A 118 -10.34 4.93 -16.19
CA ASP A 118 -9.92 3.90 -15.26
C ASP A 118 -8.42 4.03 -14.93
N ILE A 119 -8.10 3.87 -13.67
CA ILE A 119 -6.75 3.72 -13.15
C ILE A 119 -6.69 2.35 -12.49
N VAL A 120 -5.98 1.42 -13.09
CA VAL A 120 -5.80 0.07 -12.55
C VAL A 120 -4.54 0.05 -11.71
N CYS A 121 -4.68 -0.03 -10.39
CA CYS A 121 -3.57 -0.01 -9.45
C CYS A 121 -3.31 -1.40 -8.88
N ASP A 122 -2.08 -1.84 -8.98
CA ASP A 122 -1.56 -3.02 -8.30
C ASP A 122 -0.67 -2.57 -7.12
N PHE A 123 -1.08 -2.97 -5.92
CA PHE A 123 -0.35 -2.72 -4.69
C PHE A 123 0.31 -4.00 -4.22
N GLU A 124 1.56 -3.91 -3.85
CA GLU A 124 2.28 -4.99 -3.21
C GLU A 124 2.90 -4.48 -1.91
N ILE A 125 2.44 -5.02 -0.81
CA ILE A 125 2.96 -4.71 0.52
C ILE A 125 3.87 -5.87 0.92
N LEU A 126 5.17 -5.57 1.02
CA LEU A 126 6.18 -6.55 1.36
C LEU A 126 6.25 -6.79 2.87
N ASP A 127 6.82 -7.90 3.26
CA ASP A 127 7.10 -8.23 4.66
C ASP A 127 8.07 -7.23 5.33
N SER A 128 8.91 -6.58 4.54
CA SER A 128 9.77 -5.47 4.98
C SER A 128 9.00 -4.18 5.29
N GLY A 129 7.71 -4.11 4.98
CA GLY A 129 6.90 -2.90 5.06
C GLY A 129 6.99 -2.00 3.82
N ASN A 130 7.85 -2.32 2.86
CA ASN A 130 7.93 -1.56 1.61
C ASN A 130 6.64 -1.75 0.79
N ILE A 131 6.11 -0.65 0.26
CA ILE A 131 4.88 -0.64 -0.53
C ILE A 131 5.24 -0.28 -1.97
N ILE A 132 4.99 -1.21 -2.87
CA ILE A 132 5.20 -1.05 -4.31
C ILE A 132 3.85 -0.80 -4.97
N ILE A 133 3.77 0.23 -5.80
CA ILE A 133 2.53 0.58 -6.50
C ILE A 133 2.84 0.71 -7.98
N ASN A 134 2.05 0.01 -8.79
CA ASN A 134 2.05 0.15 -10.24
C ASN A 134 0.63 0.50 -10.69
N ALA A 135 0.51 1.52 -11.50
CA ALA A 135 -0.76 1.97 -12.05
C ALA A 135 -0.73 1.94 -13.57
N GLU A 136 -1.74 1.35 -14.16
CA GLU A 136 -2.00 1.38 -15.59
C GLU A 136 -3.18 2.27 -15.87
N ILE A 137 -3.04 3.14 -16.86
CA ILE A 137 -4.14 3.98 -17.36
C ILE A 137 -4.43 3.57 -18.80
N PRO A 138 -5.44 2.71 -19.02
CA PRO A 138 -5.72 2.19 -20.37
C PRO A 138 -6.04 3.28 -21.40
N ALA A 139 -6.66 4.38 -20.97
CA ALA A 139 -7.03 5.48 -21.87
C ALA A 139 -5.84 6.10 -22.60
N VAL A 140 -4.66 6.11 -21.99
CA VAL A 140 -3.41 6.64 -22.56
C VAL A 140 -2.38 5.55 -22.82
N ARG A 141 -2.67 4.29 -22.49
CA ARG A 141 -1.79 3.13 -22.66
C ARG A 141 -0.42 3.31 -22.01
N GLN A 142 -0.43 3.90 -20.82
CA GLN A 142 0.79 4.22 -20.10
C GLN A 142 0.73 3.67 -18.68
N ASP A 143 1.89 3.20 -18.19
CA ASP A 143 2.08 2.67 -16.85
C ASP A 143 2.88 3.65 -16.00
N PHE A 144 2.55 3.68 -14.71
CA PHE A 144 3.24 4.50 -13.72
C PHE A 144 3.62 3.63 -12.53
N SER A 145 4.84 3.77 -12.07
CA SER A 145 5.28 3.11 -10.83
C SER A 145 5.62 4.15 -9.76
N SER A 146 5.55 3.73 -8.51
CA SER A 146 5.95 4.60 -7.40
C SER A 146 7.44 4.93 -7.50
N GLY A 147 7.73 6.21 -7.75
CA GLY A 147 9.10 6.72 -7.77
C GLY A 147 9.65 7.03 -6.38
N GLN A 148 8.81 6.97 -5.35
CA GLN A 148 9.16 7.19 -3.96
C GLN A 148 9.04 5.91 -3.17
N ASN A 149 9.89 5.76 -2.20
CA ASN A 149 9.79 4.65 -1.25
C ASN A 149 8.67 4.93 -0.26
N LEU A 150 7.64 4.11 -0.31
CA LEU A 150 6.51 4.14 0.61
C LEU A 150 6.66 2.99 1.59
N TYR A 151 6.56 3.27 2.90
CA TYR A 151 6.79 2.27 3.94
C TYR A 151 5.68 2.25 4.97
N ALA A 152 5.24 1.03 5.29
CA ALA A 152 4.46 0.76 6.49
C ALA A 152 5.39 0.71 7.71
N SER A 153 4.87 1.05 8.87
CA SER A 153 5.58 0.88 10.14
C SER A 153 5.80 -0.60 10.43
N GLN A 154 6.98 -0.93 10.93
CA GLN A 154 7.27 -2.26 11.44
C GLN A 154 7.57 -2.18 12.93
N GLU A 155 6.99 -3.12 13.66
CA GLU A 155 7.29 -3.27 15.08
C GLU A 155 8.77 -3.61 15.24
N GLY A 156 9.51 -2.80 15.97
CA GLY A 156 10.95 -2.97 16.24
C GLY A 156 11.89 -2.07 15.42
N GLN A 157 11.59 -1.70 14.20
CA GLN A 157 12.41 -0.73 13.45
C GLN A 157 12.20 0.71 13.91
N PHE A 158 10.99 1.03 14.35
CA PHE A 158 10.64 2.35 14.82
C PHE A 158 11.40 2.74 16.10
N ASP A 159 11.60 1.80 17.02
CA ASP A 159 12.31 2.05 18.30
C ASP A 159 13.80 2.35 18.09
N PHE A 160 14.44 1.76 17.11
CA PHE A 160 15.86 1.98 16.82
C PHE A 160 16.11 3.34 16.17
N SER A 161 15.28 3.78 15.24
CA SER A 161 15.46 5.07 14.58
C SER A 161 15.16 6.24 15.54
N SER A 162 14.13 6.14 16.34
CA SER A 162 13.80 7.16 17.32
C SER A 162 14.84 7.25 18.46
N ALA A 163 15.41 6.12 18.88
CA ALA A 163 16.48 6.11 19.87
C ALA A 163 17.77 6.74 19.34
N SER A 164 18.13 6.51 18.09
CA SER A 164 19.32 7.13 17.49
C SER A 164 19.13 8.64 17.25
N GLU A 165 17.95 9.08 16.86
CA GLU A 165 17.64 10.52 16.73
C GLU A 165 17.69 11.24 18.08
N LEU A 166 17.14 10.63 19.12
CA LEU A 166 17.21 11.18 20.48
C LEU A 166 18.64 11.24 21.04
N LEU A 167 19.48 10.29 20.69
CA LEU A 167 20.89 10.30 21.09
C LEU A 167 21.69 11.37 20.32
N GLU A 168 21.43 11.58 19.06
CA GLU A 168 22.05 12.64 18.27
C GLU A 168 21.65 14.04 18.74
N ASP A 169 20.39 14.25 19.08
CA ASP A 169 19.91 15.51 19.63
C ASP A 169 20.52 15.82 21.01
N ARG A 170 20.70 14.82 21.85
CA ARG A 170 21.37 15.01 23.16
C ARG A 170 22.85 15.33 23.02
N THR A 171 23.53 14.78 22.02
CA THR A 171 24.94 15.09 21.76
C THR A 171 25.13 16.46 21.12
N ARG A 172 24.17 16.97 20.39
CA ARG A 172 24.22 18.33 19.81
C ARG A 172 23.94 19.46 20.81
N ASN A 173 23.19 19.16 21.89
CA ASN A 173 22.79 20.15 22.91
C ASN A 173 23.78 20.22 24.11
N THR A 174 24.81 19.42 24.08
CA THR A 174 25.93 19.49 25.05
C THR A 174 27.20 20.06 24.42
#